data_ebd4bbe8ec958e0cddbc2bf3d2d5872d
#
_entry.id   ebd4bbe8ec958e0cddbc2bf3d2d5872d
#
_cell.length_a   1.000
_cell.length_b   1.000
_cell.length_c   1.000
_cell.angle_alpha   90.00
_cell.angle_beta   90.00
_cell.angle_gamma   90.00
#
_symmetry.space_group_name_H-M   'P 1'
#
loop_
_entity.id
_entity.type
_entity.pdbx_description
1 polymer ?
#
loop_
_entity_poly.entity_id
_entity_poly.type
_entity_poly.pdbx_seq_one_letter_code
_entity_poly.pdbx_strand_id
1 'polypeptide(L)'
;SWPIPITVIHGSRPGPVVTLIGALHGNELVGPLALTYLQSHAILGEDKPIDPSTVAGTIRIIPIVNMPGYRRRSRYMTDGRDLNRFFPGKEDSNTTSRVANRLWKEIFQNSDHILDLHTAALGRSNMPQIRANLANPASNRSARSFGIEVILDSEGPKGSLRRTAD
;
A
#
# COMPACT_ATOMS: atom_id res chain seq x y z
N SER A 1 -6.96 11.05 -17.76
CA SER A 1 -6.11 10.74 -16.59
C SER A 1 -6.99 10.47 -15.38
N TRP A 2 -6.53 9.60 -14.48
CA TRP A 2 -7.21 9.31 -13.22
C TRP A 2 -6.34 9.89 -12.09
N PRO A 3 -6.79 10.95 -11.39
CA PRO A 3 -6.04 11.46 -10.24
C PRO A 3 -6.05 10.41 -9.11
N ILE A 4 -4.92 10.27 -8.43
CA ILE A 4 -4.77 9.43 -7.24
C ILE A 4 -4.60 10.38 -6.05
N PRO A 5 -5.60 10.51 -5.17
CA PRO A 5 -5.50 11.35 -3.98
C PRO A 5 -4.45 10.78 -3.01
N ILE A 6 -3.60 11.66 -2.49
CA ILE A 6 -2.58 11.31 -1.49
C ILE A 6 -2.74 12.29 -0.32
N THR A 7 -2.92 11.75 0.87
CA THR A 7 -2.79 12.52 2.11
C THR A 7 -1.37 12.41 2.62
N VAL A 8 -0.76 13.54 2.95
CA VAL A 8 0.60 13.59 3.50
C VAL A 8 0.55 14.22 4.88
N ILE A 9 1.06 13.53 5.87
CA ILE A 9 1.18 13.99 7.25
C ILE A 9 2.67 14.10 7.57
N HIS A 10 3.16 15.31 7.70
CA HIS A 10 4.52 15.59 8.16
C HIS A 10 4.55 15.69 9.67
N GLY A 11 5.35 14.85 10.30
CA GLY A 11 5.59 14.90 11.71
C GLY A 11 6.49 16.06 12.12
N SER A 12 6.45 16.42 13.40
CA SER A 12 7.26 17.49 13.99
C SER A 12 8.74 17.14 14.16
N ARG A 13 9.11 15.88 13.99
CA ARG A 13 10.47 15.37 14.17
C ARG A 13 10.95 14.61 12.93
N PRO A 14 12.26 14.63 12.61
CA PRO A 14 12.81 13.77 11.58
C PRO A 14 12.51 12.28 11.84
N GLY A 15 12.32 11.52 10.75
CA GLY A 15 12.04 10.10 10.82
C GLY A 15 11.75 9.50 9.43
N PRO A 16 11.34 8.23 9.35
CA PRO A 16 11.14 7.53 8.11
C PRO A 16 9.91 8.05 7.34
N VAL A 17 9.90 7.78 6.04
CA VAL A 17 8.75 7.94 5.16
C VAL A 17 8.00 6.61 5.09
N VAL A 18 6.81 6.57 5.67
CA VAL A 18 5.92 5.41 5.66
C VAL A 18 4.77 5.65 4.69
N THR A 19 4.61 4.76 3.71
CA THR A 19 3.52 4.85 2.72
C THR A 19 2.51 3.73 2.94
N LEU A 20 1.28 4.11 3.21
CA LEU A 20 0.14 3.22 3.42
C LEU A 20 -0.73 3.23 2.17
N ILE A 21 -0.99 2.08 1.58
CA ILE A 21 -1.79 1.97 0.37
C ILE A 21 -2.90 0.94 0.47
N GLY A 22 -3.98 1.18 -0.28
CA GLY A 22 -5.06 0.24 -0.45
C GLY A 22 -5.53 0.17 -1.90
N ALA A 23 -6.37 -0.79 -2.20
CA ALA A 23 -6.92 -1.04 -3.53
C ALA A 23 -5.87 -1.03 -4.65
N LEU A 24 -4.72 -1.65 -4.43
CA LEU A 24 -3.81 -2.04 -5.52
C LEU A 24 -4.54 -3.00 -6.48
N HIS A 25 -5.42 -3.85 -5.92
CA HIS A 25 -6.48 -4.53 -6.65
C HIS A 25 -7.80 -3.80 -6.40
N GLY A 26 -8.44 -3.31 -7.45
CA GLY A 26 -9.56 -2.38 -7.30
C GLY A 26 -10.84 -2.96 -6.68
N ASN A 27 -10.96 -4.27 -6.56
CA ASN A 27 -12.08 -4.94 -5.90
C ASN A 27 -11.86 -5.26 -4.41
N GLU A 28 -10.70 -4.91 -3.85
CA GLU A 28 -10.36 -5.13 -2.45
C GLU A 28 -10.65 -3.86 -1.64
N LEU A 29 -11.83 -3.80 -1.01
CA LEU A 29 -12.41 -2.55 -0.49
C LEU A 29 -12.13 -2.27 0.98
N VAL A 30 -11.73 -3.27 1.76
CA VAL A 30 -11.50 -3.11 3.20
C VAL A 30 -10.28 -2.22 3.48
N GLY A 31 -9.19 -2.39 2.71
CA GLY A 31 -8.01 -1.54 2.81
C GLY A 31 -8.32 -0.05 2.61
N PRO A 32 -8.97 0.35 1.49
CA PRO A 32 -9.45 1.71 1.30
C PRO A 32 -10.30 2.25 2.45
N LEU A 33 -11.24 1.46 2.95
CA LEU A 33 -12.10 1.85 4.07
C LEU A 33 -11.28 2.10 5.33
N ALA A 34 -10.39 1.18 5.68
CA ALA A 34 -9.51 1.31 6.85
C ALA A 34 -8.61 2.54 6.75
N LEU A 35 -8.02 2.81 5.58
CA LEU A 35 -7.18 3.99 5.37
C LEU A 35 -7.97 5.29 5.39
N THR A 36 -9.21 5.30 4.90
CA THR A 36 -10.09 6.47 4.98
C THR A 36 -10.47 6.73 6.45
N TYR A 37 -10.78 5.67 7.20
CA TYR A 37 -11.08 5.79 8.63
C TYR A 37 -9.87 6.33 9.39
N LEU A 38 -8.67 5.83 9.11
CA LEU A 38 -7.42 6.28 9.72
C LEU A 38 -7.13 7.78 9.49
N GLN A 39 -7.57 8.34 8.36
CA GLN A 39 -7.41 9.77 8.05
C GLN A 39 -8.36 10.67 8.83
N SER A 40 -9.57 10.19 9.13
CA SER A 40 -10.65 10.98 9.72
C SER A 40 -10.83 10.75 11.22
N HIS A 41 -10.36 9.64 11.75
CA HIS A 41 -10.54 9.23 13.15
C HIS A 41 -9.22 8.75 13.73
N ALA A 42 -9.03 8.94 15.02
CA ALA A 42 -7.83 8.44 15.67
C ALA A 42 -7.83 6.92 15.80
N ILE A 43 -6.64 6.43 15.75
CA ILE A 43 -6.27 5.09 16.18
C ILE A 43 -6.48 5.02 17.71
N LEU A 44 -7.04 3.91 18.20
CA LEU A 44 -7.15 3.59 19.63
C LEU A 44 -8.29 4.26 20.42
N GLY A 45 -9.46 4.47 19.80
CA GLY A 45 -10.68 4.83 20.55
C GLY A 45 -10.81 6.28 20.94
N GLU A 46 -9.91 7.13 20.47
CA GLU A 46 -10.08 8.56 20.53
C GLU A 46 -10.50 9.08 19.15
N ASP A 47 -11.65 9.71 19.03
CA ASP A 47 -12.17 10.27 17.75
C ASP A 47 -11.37 11.50 17.27
N LYS A 48 -10.07 11.34 17.08
CA LYS A 48 -9.17 12.41 16.66
C LYS A 48 -8.28 11.94 15.48
N PRO A 49 -8.02 12.77 14.49
CA PRO A 49 -7.07 12.45 13.42
C PRO A 49 -5.64 12.29 13.98
N ILE A 50 -4.75 11.69 13.20
CA ILE A 50 -3.33 11.58 13.55
C ILE A 50 -2.79 12.98 13.83
N ASP A 51 -2.31 13.22 15.05
CA ASP A 51 -1.68 14.48 15.43
C ASP A 51 -0.23 14.52 14.90
N PRO A 52 0.08 15.42 13.94
CA PRO A 52 1.44 15.55 13.41
C PRO A 52 2.51 15.83 14.48
N SER A 53 2.12 16.45 15.61
CA SER A 53 3.08 16.74 16.69
C SER A 53 3.63 15.48 17.36
N THR A 54 2.91 14.37 17.30
CA THR A 54 3.30 13.08 17.89
C THR A 54 4.09 12.20 16.90
N VAL A 55 4.09 12.54 15.61
CA VAL A 55 4.73 11.75 14.55
C VAL A 55 6.19 12.12 14.39
N ALA A 56 7.04 11.11 14.17
CA ALA A 56 8.40 11.27 13.66
C ALA A 56 8.45 10.77 12.21
N GLY A 57 8.90 11.63 11.28
CA GLY A 57 8.94 11.32 9.85
C GLY A 57 7.69 11.77 9.10
N THR A 58 7.35 11.04 8.05
CA THR A 58 6.25 11.37 7.15
C THR A 58 5.36 10.15 6.93
N ILE A 59 4.05 10.32 7.04
CA ILE A 59 3.07 9.31 6.67
C ILE A 59 2.40 9.76 5.36
N ARG A 60 2.41 8.89 4.34
CA ARG A 60 1.67 9.05 3.10
C ARG A 60 0.54 8.03 3.07
N ILE A 61 -0.68 8.46 2.80
CA ILE A 61 -1.86 7.59 2.77
C ILE A 61 -2.52 7.69 1.40
N ILE A 62 -2.61 6.55 0.72
CA ILE A 62 -3.22 6.42 -0.61
C ILE A 62 -4.30 5.33 -0.55
N PRO A 63 -5.53 5.68 -0.20
CA PRO A 63 -6.58 4.68 -0.03
C PRO A 63 -6.88 3.86 -1.29
N ILE A 64 -6.72 4.48 -2.47
CA ILE A 64 -7.05 3.82 -3.73
C ILE A 64 -5.94 4.06 -4.75
N VAL A 65 -5.10 3.04 -4.96
CA VAL A 65 -4.02 3.08 -5.96
C VAL A 65 -4.55 2.80 -7.37
N ASN A 66 -5.36 1.76 -7.53
CA ASN A 66 -5.96 1.37 -8.81
C ASN A 66 -7.37 1.97 -8.96
N MET A 67 -7.46 3.28 -9.14
CA MET A 67 -8.73 4.00 -9.29
C MET A 67 -9.61 3.43 -10.42
N PRO A 68 -9.11 3.11 -11.63
CA PRO A 68 -9.94 2.51 -12.68
C PRO A 68 -10.50 1.14 -12.30
N GLY A 69 -9.71 0.31 -11.64
CA GLY A 69 -10.15 -1.00 -11.14
C GLY A 69 -11.18 -0.85 -10.03
N TYR A 70 -10.95 0.06 -9.09
CA TYR A 70 -11.87 0.36 -7.99
C TYR A 70 -13.27 0.76 -8.51
N ARG A 71 -13.35 1.69 -9.46
CA ARG A 71 -14.64 2.12 -10.05
C ARG A 71 -15.40 0.99 -10.75
N ARG A 72 -14.69 0.02 -11.31
CA ARG A 72 -15.28 -1.14 -11.99
C ARG A 72 -15.42 -2.36 -11.09
N ARG A 73 -15.03 -2.25 -9.82
CA ARG A 73 -14.95 -3.38 -8.87
C ARG A 73 -14.16 -4.56 -9.46
N SER A 74 -13.10 -4.24 -10.18
CA SER A 74 -12.23 -5.20 -10.86
C SER A 74 -10.87 -5.24 -10.18
N ARG A 75 -10.31 -6.44 -10.05
CA ARG A 75 -8.93 -6.64 -9.63
C ARG A 75 -7.93 -5.91 -10.56
N TYR A 76 -8.25 -5.89 -11.84
CA TYR A 76 -7.35 -5.54 -12.93
C TYR A 76 -7.42 -4.07 -13.33
N MET A 77 -6.33 -3.62 -13.97
CA MET A 77 -6.26 -2.34 -14.67
C MET A 77 -7.17 -2.33 -15.93
N THR A 78 -7.25 -1.18 -16.62
CA THR A 78 -8.11 -1.01 -17.82
C THR A 78 -7.73 -1.91 -18.98
N ASP A 79 -6.47 -2.32 -19.05
CA ASP A 79 -5.94 -3.23 -20.08
C ASP A 79 -5.97 -4.71 -19.65
N GLY A 80 -6.74 -5.04 -18.59
CA GLY A 80 -6.96 -6.40 -18.12
C GLY A 80 -5.80 -7.02 -17.33
N ARG A 81 -4.78 -6.24 -16.98
CA ARG A 81 -3.56 -6.74 -16.31
C ARG A 81 -3.60 -6.48 -14.81
N ASP A 82 -2.93 -7.35 -14.05
CA ASP A 82 -2.73 -7.21 -12.59
C ASP A 82 -1.58 -6.23 -12.33
N LEU A 83 -1.89 -5.05 -11.79
CA LEU A 83 -0.89 -4.02 -11.48
C LEU A 83 0.23 -4.56 -10.57
N ASN A 84 -0.11 -5.47 -9.64
CA ASN A 84 0.84 -6.09 -8.72
C ASN A 84 1.69 -7.22 -9.36
N ARG A 85 1.95 -7.11 -10.66
CA ARG A 85 2.86 -7.96 -11.44
C ARG A 85 3.77 -7.16 -12.36
N PHE A 86 3.68 -5.82 -12.27
CA PHE A 86 4.36 -4.94 -13.23
C PHE A 86 5.38 -3.98 -12.59
N PHE A 87 5.55 -4.00 -11.27
CA PHE A 87 6.56 -3.14 -10.63
C PHE A 87 8.00 -3.58 -10.95
N PRO A 88 8.94 -2.62 -11.13
CA PRO A 88 8.78 -1.17 -11.06
C PRO A 88 8.16 -0.54 -12.32
N GLY A 89 7.84 -1.31 -13.35
CA GLY A 89 7.25 -0.85 -14.61
C GLY A 89 8.27 -0.27 -15.60
N LYS A 90 7.75 0.18 -16.75
CA LYS A 90 8.52 0.81 -17.83
C LYS A 90 7.70 1.90 -18.50
N GLU A 91 8.35 2.99 -18.95
CA GLU A 91 7.67 4.10 -19.65
C GLU A 91 7.14 3.70 -21.01
N ASP A 92 7.94 2.98 -21.78
CA ASP A 92 7.61 2.53 -23.14
C ASP A 92 7.02 1.12 -23.11
N SER A 93 5.81 0.98 -22.54
CA SER A 93 5.15 -0.31 -22.37
C SER A 93 3.63 -0.16 -22.34
N ASN A 94 2.91 -1.26 -22.04
CA ASN A 94 1.46 -1.23 -21.87
C ASN A 94 1.01 -0.31 -20.72
N THR A 95 -0.28 0.01 -20.70
CA THR A 95 -0.86 0.96 -19.75
C THR A 95 -0.54 0.59 -18.29
N THR A 96 -0.69 -0.68 -17.91
CA THR A 96 -0.41 -1.14 -16.54
C THR A 96 1.06 -0.93 -16.15
N SER A 97 1.99 -1.26 -17.04
CA SER A 97 3.44 -1.07 -16.80
C SER A 97 3.81 0.40 -16.68
N ARG A 98 3.21 1.28 -17.49
CA ARG A 98 3.42 2.73 -17.40
C ARG A 98 2.91 3.31 -16.09
N VAL A 99 1.74 2.86 -15.63
CA VAL A 99 1.19 3.26 -14.33
C VAL A 99 2.08 2.77 -13.18
N ALA A 100 2.51 1.51 -13.23
CA ALA A 100 3.45 0.96 -12.23
C ALA A 100 4.76 1.78 -12.18
N ASN A 101 5.31 2.16 -13.33
CA ASN A 101 6.54 2.95 -13.41
C ASN A 101 6.36 4.34 -12.78
N ARG A 102 5.25 5.00 -13.08
CA ARG A 102 4.96 6.31 -12.51
C ARG A 102 4.78 6.26 -11.00
N LEU A 103 4.00 5.29 -10.49
CA LEU A 103 3.82 5.07 -9.07
C LEU A 103 5.15 4.78 -8.37
N TRP A 104 6.00 3.97 -9.00
CA TRP A 104 7.31 3.65 -8.46
C TRP A 104 8.18 4.91 -8.35
N LYS A 105 8.36 5.64 -9.43
CA LYS A 105 9.23 6.83 -9.47
C LYS A 105 8.76 7.97 -8.59
N GLU A 106 7.45 8.23 -8.56
CA GLU A 106 6.91 9.40 -7.86
C GLU A 106 6.65 9.14 -6.38
N ILE A 107 6.42 7.88 -5.97
CA ILE A 107 5.96 7.56 -4.64
C ILE A 107 6.82 6.50 -3.95
N PHE A 108 6.89 5.29 -4.52
CA PHE A 108 7.33 4.12 -3.76
C PHE A 108 8.84 4.07 -3.54
N GLN A 109 9.65 4.43 -4.53
CA GLN A 109 11.12 4.45 -4.38
C GLN A 109 11.63 5.45 -3.34
N ASN A 110 10.78 6.40 -2.93
CA ASN A 110 11.08 7.41 -1.92
C ASN A 110 10.37 7.11 -0.59
N SER A 111 10.05 5.85 -0.33
CA SER A 111 9.45 5.37 0.91
C SER A 111 10.42 4.45 1.62
N ASP A 112 10.63 4.66 2.93
CA ASP A 112 11.43 3.75 3.76
C ASP A 112 10.64 2.48 4.12
N HIS A 113 9.31 2.61 4.22
CA HIS A 113 8.40 1.51 4.47
C HIS A 113 7.12 1.64 3.62
N ILE A 114 6.65 0.53 3.08
CA ILE A 114 5.37 0.45 2.35
C ILE A 114 4.50 -0.62 2.99
N LEU A 115 3.28 -0.24 3.37
CA LEU A 115 2.25 -1.16 3.85
C LEU A 115 1.12 -1.20 2.82
N ASP A 116 0.95 -2.37 2.20
CA ASP A 116 -0.05 -2.61 1.16
C ASP A 116 -1.19 -3.46 1.72
N LEU A 117 -2.36 -2.84 1.89
CA LEU A 117 -3.53 -3.46 2.50
C LEU A 117 -4.34 -4.21 1.45
N HIS A 118 -4.38 -5.53 1.58
CA HIS A 118 -5.10 -6.45 0.72
C HIS A 118 -6.23 -7.17 1.45
N THR A 119 -7.16 -7.71 0.69
CA THR A 119 -8.12 -8.73 1.16
C THR A 119 -7.96 -10.02 0.36
N ALA A 120 -8.75 -11.04 0.72
CA ALA A 120 -8.85 -12.23 -0.10
C ALA A 120 -9.48 -11.92 -1.47
N ALA A 121 -9.23 -12.79 -2.44
CA ALA A 121 -9.93 -12.75 -3.72
C ALA A 121 -11.45 -12.89 -3.52
N LEU A 122 -12.21 -12.35 -4.49
CA LEU A 122 -13.68 -12.39 -4.45
C LEU A 122 -14.23 -13.79 -4.11
N GLY A 123 -15.14 -13.86 -3.16
CA GLY A 123 -15.74 -15.11 -2.68
C GLY A 123 -14.86 -15.94 -1.73
N ARG A 124 -13.73 -15.39 -1.27
CA ARG A 124 -12.84 -16.05 -0.31
C ARG A 124 -12.64 -15.17 0.92
N SER A 125 -12.28 -15.80 2.03
CA SER A 125 -11.79 -15.13 3.23
C SER A 125 -10.37 -15.60 3.56
N ASN A 126 -9.55 -14.73 4.10
CA ASN A 126 -8.27 -15.05 4.70
C ASN A 126 -8.33 -14.73 6.19
N MET A 127 -7.61 -15.51 6.99
CA MET A 127 -7.31 -15.05 8.33
C MET A 127 -6.40 -13.80 8.26
N PRO A 128 -6.49 -12.87 9.22
CA PRO A 128 -5.57 -11.74 9.28
C PRO A 128 -4.12 -12.21 9.28
N GLN A 129 -3.32 -11.67 8.37
CA GLN A 129 -1.93 -12.10 8.20
C GLN A 129 -1.09 -11.00 7.57
N ILE A 130 0.21 -11.01 7.85
CA ILE A 130 1.21 -10.20 7.18
C ILE A 130 2.01 -11.08 6.23
N ARG A 131 2.38 -10.56 5.08
CA ARG A 131 3.31 -11.17 4.14
C ARG A 131 4.53 -10.28 3.99
N ALA A 132 5.69 -10.77 4.42
CA ALA A 132 6.94 -10.01 4.37
C ALA A 132 8.10 -10.94 4.03
N ASN A 133 9.18 -10.40 3.50
CA ASN A 133 10.46 -11.10 3.39
C ASN A 133 11.18 -10.98 4.74
N LEU A 134 11.18 -12.03 5.53
CA LEU A 134 11.79 -12.02 6.86
C LEU A 134 13.32 -12.08 6.83
N ALA A 135 13.92 -12.42 5.68
CA ALA A 135 15.36 -12.33 5.49
C ALA A 135 15.84 -10.85 5.40
N ASN A 136 14.96 -9.93 4.99
CA ASN A 136 15.23 -8.49 5.04
C ASN A 136 15.00 -7.97 6.47
N PRO A 137 16.02 -7.44 7.17
CA PRO A 137 15.86 -7.01 8.57
C PRO A 137 14.85 -5.86 8.76
N ALA A 138 14.68 -4.97 7.79
CA ALA A 138 13.73 -3.86 7.86
C ALA A 138 12.29 -4.38 7.72
N SER A 139 12.04 -5.22 6.71
CA SER A 139 10.73 -5.86 6.49
C SER A 139 10.33 -6.73 7.68
N ASN A 140 11.28 -7.47 8.27
CA ASN A 140 11.06 -8.30 9.45
C ASN A 140 10.65 -7.46 10.67
N ARG A 141 11.37 -6.37 10.97
CA ARG A 141 11.01 -5.47 12.07
C ARG A 141 9.63 -4.86 11.87
N SER A 142 9.34 -4.35 10.67
CA SER A 142 8.04 -3.75 10.33
C SER A 142 6.89 -4.75 10.48
N ALA A 143 7.06 -5.98 9.98
CA ALA A 143 6.05 -7.02 10.08
C ALA A 143 5.72 -7.38 11.54
N ARG A 144 6.74 -7.52 12.38
CA ARG A 144 6.55 -7.82 13.81
C ARG A 144 5.92 -6.66 14.59
N SER A 145 6.28 -5.42 14.24
CA SER A 145 5.73 -4.22 14.90
C SER A 145 4.25 -4.00 14.60
N PHE A 146 3.72 -4.64 13.54
CA PHE A 146 2.31 -4.52 13.18
C PHE A 146 1.36 -5.23 14.16
N GLY A 147 1.85 -6.22 14.92
CA GLY A 147 1.11 -6.87 16.00
C GLY A 147 0.12 -7.95 15.56
N ILE A 148 0.13 -8.41 14.32
CA ILE A 148 -0.64 -9.57 13.86
C ILE A 148 0.18 -10.85 14.10
N GLU A 149 -0.45 -11.88 14.68
CA GLU A 149 0.23 -13.13 15.06
C GLU A 149 0.79 -13.92 13.87
N VAL A 150 0.07 -13.92 12.74
CA VAL A 150 0.44 -14.72 11.57
C VAL A 150 1.27 -13.89 10.59
N ILE A 151 2.53 -14.27 10.45
CA ILE A 151 3.45 -13.69 9.48
C ILE A 151 3.89 -14.77 8.51
N LEU A 152 3.61 -14.58 7.23
CA LEU A 152 4.03 -15.46 6.15
C LEU A 152 5.32 -14.94 5.53
N ASP A 153 6.39 -15.73 5.69
CA ASP A 153 7.68 -15.42 5.08
C ASP A 153 7.65 -15.68 3.58
N SER A 154 7.86 -14.62 2.80
CA SER A 154 7.89 -14.70 1.34
C SER A 154 8.38 -13.40 0.71
N GLU A 155 9.32 -13.50 -0.23
CA GLU A 155 9.74 -12.37 -1.09
C GLU A 155 8.60 -11.83 -1.97
N GLY A 156 7.59 -12.65 -2.23
CA GLY A 156 6.53 -12.31 -3.18
C GLY A 156 6.85 -12.68 -4.63
N PRO A 157 5.82 -12.69 -5.50
CA PRO A 157 6.01 -12.99 -6.91
C PRO A 157 6.78 -11.88 -7.64
N LYS A 158 7.50 -12.26 -8.70
CA LYS A 158 8.21 -11.31 -9.57
C LYS A 158 7.26 -10.21 -10.08
N GLY A 159 7.70 -8.98 -10.02
CA GLY A 159 6.91 -7.81 -10.44
C GLY A 159 5.84 -7.37 -9.44
N SER A 160 5.73 -8.00 -8.25
CA SER A 160 4.91 -7.46 -7.16
C SER A 160 5.59 -6.24 -6.54
N LEU A 161 4.77 -5.33 -5.98
CA LEU A 161 5.27 -4.17 -5.26
C LEU A 161 6.19 -4.61 -4.10
N ARG A 162 5.75 -5.58 -3.30
CA ARG A 162 6.54 -6.11 -2.17
C ARG A 162 7.94 -6.56 -2.59
N ARG A 163 8.06 -7.42 -3.62
CA ARG A 163 9.36 -7.91 -4.07
C ARG A 163 10.24 -6.83 -4.70
N THR A 164 9.65 -5.79 -5.22
CA THR A 164 10.38 -4.69 -5.85
C THR A 164 10.87 -3.68 -4.82
N ALA A 165 10.16 -3.55 -3.68
CA ALA A 165 10.48 -2.64 -2.59
C ALA A 165 11.48 -3.22 -1.57
N ASP A 166 11.63 -4.55 -1.52
CA ASP A 166 12.62 -5.26 -0.69
C ASP A 166 14.05 -5.09 -1.25
#